data_381d386f00a38fd81adc0d7e0fe19482
#
_entry.id   381d386f00a38fd81adc0d7e0fe19482
#
_cell.length_a   1.000
_cell.length_b   1.000
_cell.length_c   1.000
_cell.angle_alpha   90.00
_cell.angle_beta   90.00
_cell.angle_gamma   90.00
#
_symmetry.space_group_name_H-M   'P 1'
#
loop_
_entity.id
_entity.type
_entity.pdbx_description
1 polymer ?
#
loop_
_entity_poly.entity_id
_entity_poly.type
_entity_poly.pdbx_seq_one_letter_code
_entity_poly.pdbx_strand_id
1 'polypeptide(L)'
;VSVPVMTVPGEPASVSAAAVRATDLRKTYGSGETAVHALAGVDVAFERGAFTAIMGPSGSGKSTLMHCLAGLDAATSGQVWLGDTELTSLRDEQLTKLRRQRIGFVFQSFNLLPVLNAQENMLLPMQLAGQRPDRAWMDSVISRLGLRERLQHRPYELSGGQQQRVAVARALLPRPDVVFADEPTGNLDSHAGAEVLGLLRSSVRETGQTVVMVTHDPVAAAYADRVVLLADGRLAGQVDQPTTDSIIDALRGLGG
;
A
#
# COMPACT_ATOMS: atom_id res chain seq x y z
N VAL A 1 -16.48 23.20 -23.29
CA VAL A 1 -16.30 22.03 -22.43
C VAL A 1 -15.02 21.37 -22.92
N SER A 2 -13.89 21.68 -22.28
CA SER A 2 -12.59 21.03 -22.59
C SER A 2 -12.56 19.67 -21.90
N VAL A 3 -12.48 18.63 -22.68
CA VAL A 3 -12.18 17.26 -22.23
C VAL A 3 -10.73 17.25 -21.74
N PRO A 4 -10.41 16.77 -20.52
CA PRO A 4 -9.02 16.63 -20.10
C PRO A 4 -8.32 15.63 -21.01
N VAL A 5 -7.23 16.05 -21.60
CA VAL A 5 -6.36 15.24 -22.45
C VAL A 5 -5.83 14.09 -21.60
N MET A 6 -6.20 12.86 -21.96
CA MET A 6 -5.54 11.66 -21.46
C MET A 6 -4.08 11.73 -21.92
N THR A 7 -3.19 12.07 -21.01
CA THR A 7 -1.74 11.97 -21.27
C THR A 7 -1.38 10.49 -21.35
N VAL A 8 -0.89 10.09 -22.51
CA VAL A 8 -0.17 8.84 -22.76
C VAL A 8 1.01 8.77 -21.77
N PRO A 9 1.41 7.58 -21.28
CA PRO A 9 2.41 7.41 -20.23
C PRO A 9 3.64 8.26 -20.51
N GLY A 10 3.90 9.26 -19.63
CA GLY A 10 5.14 10.03 -19.61
C GLY A 10 6.31 9.07 -19.36
N GLU A 11 7.48 9.45 -19.83
CA GLU A 11 8.72 8.70 -19.60
C GLU A 11 8.82 8.20 -18.16
N PRO A 12 9.26 6.94 -17.93
CA PRO A 12 9.37 6.42 -16.58
C PRO A 12 10.28 7.34 -15.76
N ALA A 13 9.76 7.79 -14.61
CA ALA A 13 10.51 8.57 -13.62
C ALA A 13 11.91 7.97 -13.47
N SER A 14 12.94 8.82 -13.40
CA SER A 14 14.33 8.36 -13.37
C SER A 14 14.46 7.22 -12.35
N VAL A 15 15.14 6.14 -12.71
CA VAL A 15 15.27 4.88 -11.95
C VAL A 15 15.65 5.11 -10.48
N SER A 16 16.32 6.23 -10.18
CA SER A 16 16.75 6.66 -8.85
C SER A 16 15.63 7.22 -7.94
N ALA A 17 14.49 7.67 -8.51
CA ALA A 17 13.42 8.32 -7.74
C ALA A 17 12.32 7.36 -7.26
N ALA A 18 12.22 6.14 -7.79
CA ALA A 18 11.20 5.18 -7.44
C ALA A 18 11.52 4.45 -6.12
N ALA A 19 10.53 4.35 -5.22
CA ALA A 19 10.60 3.48 -4.04
C ALA A 19 10.36 2.02 -4.42
N VAL A 20 9.36 1.78 -5.27
CA VAL A 20 9.06 0.46 -5.83
C VAL A 20 8.65 0.61 -7.29
N ARG A 21 9.05 -0.34 -8.13
CA ARG A 21 8.69 -0.35 -9.56
C ARG A 21 8.53 -1.78 -10.07
N ALA A 22 7.75 -1.94 -11.11
CA ALA A 22 7.60 -3.17 -11.86
C ALA A 22 7.81 -2.91 -13.36
N THR A 23 8.35 -3.92 -14.06
CA THR A 23 8.55 -3.90 -15.51
C THR A 23 8.05 -5.20 -16.11
N ASP A 24 7.17 -5.08 -17.13
CA ASP A 24 6.45 -6.16 -17.80
C ASP A 24 5.91 -7.23 -16.82
N LEU A 25 5.35 -6.77 -15.70
CA LEU A 25 4.91 -7.65 -14.62
C LEU A 25 3.69 -8.44 -15.05
N ARG A 26 3.80 -9.77 -15.00
CA ARG A 26 2.71 -10.69 -15.35
C ARG A 26 2.44 -11.65 -14.21
N LYS A 27 1.17 -11.93 -13.99
CA LYS A 27 0.72 -12.94 -13.03
C LYS A 27 -0.43 -13.73 -13.59
N THR A 28 -0.24 -15.04 -13.67
CA THR A 28 -1.26 -16.01 -14.09
C THR A 28 -1.49 -17.00 -12.96
N TYR A 29 -2.74 -17.20 -12.58
CA TYR A 29 -3.18 -18.25 -11.66
C TYR A 29 -3.77 -19.41 -12.45
N GLY A 30 -3.54 -20.64 -11.99
CA GLY A 30 -4.02 -21.84 -12.67
C GLY A 30 -3.18 -22.19 -13.92
N SER A 31 -3.68 -23.11 -14.73
CA SER A 31 -3.02 -23.57 -15.95
C SER A 31 -4.05 -24.04 -16.98
N GLY A 32 -3.64 -24.10 -18.26
CA GLY A 32 -4.52 -24.53 -19.34
C GLY A 32 -5.77 -23.65 -19.49
N GLU A 33 -6.92 -24.26 -19.70
CA GLU A 33 -8.20 -23.56 -19.95
C GLU A 33 -8.73 -22.80 -18.73
N THR A 34 -8.23 -23.10 -17.51
CA THR A 34 -8.63 -22.41 -16.27
C THR A 34 -7.67 -21.29 -15.88
N ALA A 35 -6.71 -20.94 -16.74
CA ALA A 35 -5.73 -19.90 -16.46
C ALA A 35 -6.41 -18.51 -16.37
N VAL A 36 -6.14 -17.80 -15.28
CA VAL A 36 -6.59 -16.42 -15.05
C VAL A 36 -5.37 -15.50 -15.12
N HIS A 37 -5.32 -14.63 -16.11
CA HIS A 37 -4.27 -13.63 -16.27
C HIS A 37 -4.59 -12.40 -15.42
N ALA A 38 -4.21 -12.44 -14.15
CA ALA A 38 -4.48 -11.36 -13.21
C ALA A 38 -3.64 -10.09 -13.50
N LEU A 39 -2.43 -10.24 -14.05
CA LEU A 39 -1.60 -9.15 -14.55
C LEU A 39 -1.07 -9.53 -15.95
N ALA A 40 -1.15 -8.59 -16.90
CA ALA A 40 -0.92 -8.83 -18.32
C ALA A 40 0.16 -7.90 -18.92
N GLY A 41 1.26 -7.70 -18.19
CA GLY A 41 2.37 -6.81 -18.57
C GLY A 41 2.16 -5.40 -18.01
N VAL A 42 2.44 -5.24 -16.72
CA VAL A 42 2.29 -3.95 -16.01
C VAL A 42 3.66 -3.32 -15.85
N ASP A 43 3.81 -2.10 -16.38
CA ASP A 43 4.95 -1.21 -16.15
C ASP A 43 4.49 -0.06 -15.25
N VAL A 44 5.01 0.01 -14.01
CA VAL A 44 4.59 1.03 -13.04
C VAL A 44 5.75 1.40 -12.11
N ALA A 45 5.81 2.68 -11.71
CA ALA A 45 6.75 3.18 -10.72
C ALA A 45 6.01 4.03 -9.68
N PHE A 46 6.34 3.80 -8.41
CA PHE A 46 5.84 4.55 -7.26
C PHE A 46 6.97 5.38 -6.67
N GLU A 47 6.80 6.69 -6.68
CA GLU A 47 7.83 7.64 -6.26
C GLU A 47 8.07 7.60 -4.75
N ARG A 48 9.32 7.85 -4.34
CA ARG A 48 9.68 7.97 -2.93
C ARG A 48 9.01 9.18 -2.31
N GLY A 49 8.54 9.03 -1.07
CA GLY A 49 7.90 10.12 -0.33
C GLY A 49 6.57 10.58 -0.92
N ALA A 50 5.93 9.76 -1.74
CA ALA A 50 4.62 10.04 -2.32
C ALA A 50 3.55 9.06 -1.78
N PHE A 51 2.31 9.52 -1.78
CA PHE A 51 1.14 8.71 -1.53
C PHE A 51 0.45 8.38 -2.85
N THR A 52 0.49 7.14 -3.29
CA THR A 52 -0.17 6.70 -4.52
C THR A 52 -1.29 5.71 -4.21
N ALA A 53 -2.47 5.91 -4.79
CA ALA A 53 -3.56 4.95 -4.74
C ALA A 53 -3.62 4.13 -6.04
N ILE A 54 -3.99 2.84 -5.94
CA ILE A 54 -4.28 1.94 -7.05
C ILE A 54 -5.77 1.70 -7.05
N MET A 55 -6.46 2.03 -8.14
CA MET A 55 -7.89 1.87 -8.31
C MET A 55 -8.23 1.11 -9.59
N GLY A 56 -9.49 0.72 -9.72
CA GLY A 56 -10.04 0.03 -10.89
C GLY A 56 -11.19 -0.90 -10.54
N PRO A 57 -11.87 -1.48 -11.52
CA PRO A 57 -12.99 -2.40 -11.31
C PRO A 57 -12.62 -3.60 -10.44
N SER A 58 -13.64 -4.28 -9.88
CA SER A 58 -13.41 -5.57 -9.19
C SER A 58 -12.81 -6.57 -10.17
N GLY A 59 -11.83 -7.35 -9.71
CA GLY A 59 -11.14 -8.34 -10.55
C GLY A 59 -10.06 -7.76 -11.48
N SER A 60 -9.82 -6.44 -11.51
CA SER A 60 -8.81 -5.83 -12.41
C SER A 60 -7.34 -6.15 -12.06
N GLY A 61 -7.07 -6.86 -10.94
CA GLY A 61 -5.71 -7.25 -10.54
C GLY A 61 -5.03 -6.36 -9.50
N LYS A 62 -5.73 -5.40 -8.88
CA LYS A 62 -5.15 -4.42 -7.91
C LYS A 62 -4.41 -5.06 -6.74
N SER A 63 -5.07 -5.93 -5.99
CA SER A 63 -4.46 -6.63 -4.85
C SER A 63 -3.34 -7.57 -5.32
N THR A 64 -3.51 -8.21 -6.49
CA THR A 64 -2.44 -9.03 -7.12
C THR A 64 -1.21 -8.17 -7.44
N LEU A 65 -1.41 -6.98 -8.04
CA LEU A 65 -0.31 -6.05 -8.32
C LEU A 65 0.41 -5.68 -7.02
N MET A 66 -0.32 -5.25 -6.00
CA MET A 66 0.26 -4.88 -4.72
C MET A 66 0.99 -6.06 -4.06
N HIS A 67 0.43 -7.27 -4.08
CA HIS A 67 1.07 -8.46 -3.51
C HIS A 67 2.37 -8.83 -4.24
N CYS A 68 2.40 -8.72 -5.57
CA CYS A 68 3.62 -8.93 -6.34
C CYS A 68 4.68 -7.85 -6.04
N LEU A 69 4.28 -6.56 -5.98
CA LEU A 69 5.17 -5.45 -5.63
C LEU A 69 5.77 -5.59 -4.23
N ALA A 70 5.01 -6.16 -3.31
CA ALA A 70 5.43 -6.42 -1.94
C ALA A 70 6.19 -7.74 -1.76
N GLY A 71 6.33 -8.53 -2.83
CA GLY A 71 6.93 -9.86 -2.78
C GLY A 71 6.16 -10.86 -1.90
N LEU A 72 4.84 -10.64 -1.71
CA LEU A 72 3.95 -11.58 -1.03
C LEU A 72 3.48 -12.69 -1.97
N ASP A 73 3.42 -12.39 -3.27
CA ASP A 73 3.08 -13.35 -4.31
C ASP A 73 4.14 -13.31 -5.41
N ALA A 74 4.55 -14.47 -5.90
CA ALA A 74 5.55 -14.58 -6.94
C ALA A 74 4.96 -14.20 -8.31
N ALA A 75 5.64 -13.33 -9.06
CA ALA A 75 5.29 -13.03 -10.44
C ALA A 75 5.46 -14.28 -11.32
N THR A 76 4.63 -14.39 -12.37
CA THR A 76 4.83 -15.43 -13.40
C THR A 76 5.99 -15.04 -14.32
N SER A 77 6.11 -13.74 -14.64
CA SER A 77 7.24 -13.15 -15.37
C SER A 77 7.30 -11.63 -15.14
N GLY A 78 8.35 -10.99 -15.63
CA GLY A 78 8.64 -9.59 -15.40
C GLY A 78 9.50 -9.38 -14.15
N GLN A 79 9.75 -8.13 -13.79
CA GLN A 79 10.65 -7.76 -12.72
C GLN A 79 9.98 -6.80 -11.74
N VAL A 80 10.29 -6.96 -10.45
CA VAL A 80 9.89 -6.04 -9.37
C VAL A 80 11.13 -5.59 -8.63
N TRP A 81 11.21 -4.29 -8.38
CA TRP A 81 12.33 -3.65 -7.69
C TRP A 81 11.85 -2.84 -6.49
N LEU A 82 12.54 -2.96 -5.38
CA LEU A 82 12.40 -2.08 -4.22
C LEU A 82 13.68 -1.25 -4.09
N GLY A 83 13.61 0.02 -4.49
CA GLY A 83 14.81 0.83 -4.73
C GLY A 83 15.71 0.16 -5.75
N ASP A 84 16.95 -0.16 -5.36
CA ASP A 84 17.94 -0.81 -6.21
C ASP A 84 17.97 -2.34 -6.07
N THR A 85 17.07 -2.93 -5.29
CA THR A 85 17.01 -4.38 -5.03
C THR A 85 15.93 -5.03 -5.88
N GLU A 86 16.30 -5.94 -6.78
CA GLU A 86 15.36 -6.75 -7.55
C GLU A 86 14.76 -7.86 -6.67
N LEU A 87 13.46 -7.78 -6.40
CA LEU A 87 12.75 -8.74 -5.55
C LEU A 87 12.54 -10.08 -6.24
N THR A 88 12.27 -10.07 -7.55
CA THR A 88 11.98 -11.27 -8.35
C THR A 88 13.16 -12.23 -8.50
N SER A 89 14.37 -11.75 -8.24
CA SER A 89 15.59 -12.58 -8.25
C SER A 89 15.94 -13.19 -6.89
N LEU A 90 15.23 -12.78 -5.80
CA LEU A 90 15.54 -13.22 -4.44
C LEU A 90 14.91 -14.59 -4.12
N ARG A 91 15.62 -15.39 -3.33
CA ARG A 91 15.05 -16.60 -2.69
C ARG A 91 14.13 -16.23 -1.53
N ASP A 92 13.20 -17.10 -1.19
CA ASP A 92 12.17 -16.86 -0.16
C ASP A 92 12.71 -16.36 1.19
N GLU A 93 13.85 -16.90 1.63
CA GLU A 93 14.51 -16.47 2.87
C GLU A 93 14.98 -15.01 2.80
N GLN A 94 15.61 -14.64 1.68
CA GLN A 94 16.09 -13.27 1.44
C GLN A 94 14.92 -12.30 1.34
N LEU A 95 13.87 -12.70 0.60
CA LEU A 95 12.63 -11.92 0.45
C LEU A 95 11.92 -11.72 1.79
N THR A 96 11.85 -12.76 2.62
CA THR A 96 11.29 -12.68 3.98
C THR A 96 12.06 -11.71 4.87
N LYS A 97 13.40 -11.75 4.82
CA LYS A 97 14.26 -10.82 5.58
C LYS A 97 14.07 -9.37 5.10
N LEU A 98 14.02 -9.17 3.79
CA LEU A 98 13.80 -7.85 3.18
C LEU A 98 12.44 -7.27 3.58
N ARG A 99 11.34 -8.06 3.47
CA ARG A 99 10.00 -7.62 3.86
C ARG A 99 9.95 -7.13 5.30
N ARG A 100 10.55 -7.86 6.25
CA ARG A 100 10.58 -7.47 7.68
C ARG A 100 11.26 -6.13 7.93
N GLN A 101 12.20 -5.74 7.07
CA GLN A 101 13.04 -4.56 7.28
C GLN A 101 12.60 -3.35 6.46
N ARG A 102 12.07 -3.58 5.25
CA ARG A 102 11.89 -2.51 4.25
C ARG A 102 10.45 -2.32 3.81
N ILE A 103 9.51 -3.19 4.22
CA ILE A 103 8.11 -3.12 3.79
C ILE A 103 7.19 -3.11 5.01
N GLY A 104 6.29 -2.14 5.08
CA GLY A 104 5.18 -2.09 6.03
C GLY A 104 3.88 -2.55 5.37
N PHE A 105 2.98 -3.15 6.17
CA PHE A 105 1.66 -3.59 5.68
C PHE A 105 0.55 -3.09 6.59
N VAL A 106 -0.51 -2.56 5.96
CA VAL A 106 -1.79 -2.22 6.58
C VAL A 106 -2.87 -2.98 5.81
N PHE A 107 -3.65 -3.81 6.47
CA PHE A 107 -4.71 -4.63 5.86
C PHE A 107 -6.09 -4.17 6.31
N GLN A 108 -7.11 -4.46 5.51
CA GLN A 108 -8.51 -4.21 5.83
C GLN A 108 -8.95 -4.89 7.14
N SER A 109 -8.49 -6.11 7.39
CA SER A 109 -8.84 -6.91 8.58
C SER A 109 -7.89 -6.69 9.77
N PHE A 110 -7.12 -5.59 9.77
CA PHE A 110 -6.14 -5.20 10.81
C PHE A 110 -5.02 -6.22 11.04
N ASN A 111 -5.30 -7.51 11.02
CA ASN A 111 -4.38 -8.64 11.23
C ASN A 111 -3.53 -8.48 12.51
N LEU A 112 -4.17 -8.06 13.61
CA LEU A 112 -3.56 -8.02 14.92
C LEU A 112 -3.60 -9.41 15.56
N LEU A 113 -2.54 -9.78 16.28
CA LEU A 113 -2.52 -11.02 17.06
C LEU A 113 -3.34 -10.82 18.35
N PRO A 114 -4.41 -11.58 18.56
CA PRO A 114 -5.35 -11.34 19.67
C PRO A 114 -4.75 -11.62 21.06
N VAL A 115 -3.68 -12.41 21.12
CA VAL A 115 -2.96 -12.73 22.35
C VAL A 115 -2.00 -11.63 22.80
N LEU A 116 -1.65 -10.70 21.90
CA LEU A 116 -0.77 -9.57 22.17
C LEU A 116 -1.57 -8.30 22.43
N ASN A 117 -1.04 -7.42 23.31
CA ASN A 117 -1.60 -6.08 23.46
C ASN A 117 -1.22 -5.16 22.28
N ALA A 118 -1.69 -3.92 22.26
CA ALA A 118 -1.44 -2.96 21.18
C ALA A 118 0.05 -2.69 21.01
N GLN A 119 0.78 -2.45 22.08
CA GLN A 119 2.23 -2.19 22.04
C GLN A 119 3.00 -3.39 21.50
N GLU A 120 2.69 -4.58 21.94
CA GLU A 120 3.33 -5.82 21.47
C GLU A 120 3.04 -6.05 19.98
N ASN A 121 1.80 -5.83 19.52
CA ASN A 121 1.44 -5.90 18.11
C ASN A 121 2.23 -4.90 17.25
N MET A 122 2.37 -3.66 17.73
CA MET A 122 3.15 -2.63 17.02
C MET A 122 4.63 -2.98 16.90
N LEU A 123 5.22 -3.58 17.94
CA LEU A 123 6.64 -3.91 18.01
C LEU A 123 7.00 -5.25 17.37
N LEU A 124 6.01 -6.08 17.05
CA LEU A 124 6.22 -7.44 16.54
C LEU A 124 7.17 -7.53 15.34
N PRO A 125 7.05 -6.71 14.27
CA PRO A 125 7.96 -6.79 13.13
C PRO A 125 9.41 -6.53 13.52
N MET A 126 9.65 -5.57 14.42
CA MET A 126 10.98 -5.22 14.90
C MET A 126 11.58 -6.33 15.76
N GLN A 127 10.77 -6.94 16.62
CA GLN A 127 11.19 -8.09 17.45
C GLN A 127 11.59 -9.28 16.57
N LEU A 128 10.78 -9.59 15.53
CA LEU A 128 11.09 -10.65 14.58
C LEU A 128 12.34 -10.34 13.71
N ALA A 129 12.66 -9.06 13.52
CA ALA A 129 13.87 -8.62 12.83
C ALA A 129 15.10 -8.52 13.77
N GLY A 130 14.95 -8.76 15.07
CA GLY A 130 16.01 -8.57 16.07
C GLY A 130 16.39 -7.09 16.28
N GLN A 131 15.51 -6.17 15.93
CA GLN A 131 15.73 -4.72 16.00
C GLN A 131 15.16 -4.16 17.31
N ARG A 132 15.79 -3.11 17.82
CA ARG A 132 15.26 -2.33 18.96
C ARG A 132 14.59 -1.07 18.43
N PRO A 133 13.42 -0.70 18.99
CA PRO A 133 12.75 0.53 18.59
C PRO A 133 13.56 1.77 19.01
N ASP A 134 13.64 2.74 18.14
CA ASP A 134 14.02 4.10 18.49
C ASP A 134 12.91 4.69 19.38
N ARG A 135 13.24 4.98 20.65
CA ARG A 135 12.25 5.44 21.64
C ARG A 135 11.59 6.75 21.23
N ALA A 136 12.36 7.72 20.73
CA ALA A 136 11.83 9.01 20.33
C ALA A 136 10.87 8.87 19.15
N TRP A 137 11.22 8.03 18.17
CA TRP A 137 10.36 7.72 17.05
C TRP A 137 9.08 6.98 17.48
N MET A 138 9.20 5.97 18.33
CA MET A 138 8.06 5.22 18.87
C MET A 138 7.09 6.15 19.60
N ASP A 139 7.60 7.03 20.49
CA ASP A 139 6.79 7.99 21.22
C ASP A 139 6.09 8.98 20.27
N SER A 140 6.76 9.41 19.22
CA SER A 140 6.17 10.26 18.17
C SER A 140 5.02 9.55 17.44
N VAL A 141 5.23 8.31 16.99
CA VAL A 141 4.19 7.51 16.30
C VAL A 141 3.00 7.26 17.22
N ILE A 142 3.23 6.82 18.46
CA ILE A 142 2.17 6.57 19.45
C ILE A 142 1.35 7.83 19.72
N SER A 143 2.01 8.97 19.87
CA SER A 143 1.34 10.25 20.14
C SER A 143 0.48 10.69 18.96
N ARG A 144 1.01 10.65 17.73
CA ARG A 144 0.30 11.02 16.49
C ARG A 144 -0.92 10.16 16.25
N LEU A 145 -0.82 8.86 16.54
CA LEU A 145 -1.91 7.90 16.37
C LEU A 145 -2.90 7.89 17.56
N GLY A 146 -2.67 8.69 18.61
CA GLY A 146 -3.55 8.77 19.78
C GLY A 146 -3.66 7.45 20.55
N LEU A 147 -2.57 6.65 20.58
CA LEU A 147 -2.58 5.30 21.16
C LEU A 147 -2.03 5.22 22.59
N ARG A 148 -1.56 6.33 23.16
CA ARG A 148 -0.84 6.34 24.45
C ARG A 148 -1.58 5.61 25.57
N GLU A 149 -2.89 5.83 25.69
CA GLU A 149 -3.71 5.20 26.73
C GLU A 149 -4.24 3.82 26.35
N ARG A 150 -3.88 3.33 25.15
CA ARG A 150 -4.37 2.06 24.59
C ARG A 150 -3.28 1.00 24.47
N LEU A 151 -2.04 1.31 24.84
CA LEU A 151 -0.87 0.43 24.63
C LEU A 151 -1.04 -0.96 25.26
N GLN A 152 -1.68 -1.04 26.42
CA GLN A 152 -1.88 -2.29 27.16
C GLN A 152 -3.17 -3.03 26.79
N HIS A 153 -4.07 -2.41 25.98
CA HIS A 153 -5.31 -3.05 25.56
C HIS A 153 -5.03 -4.13 24.50
N ARG A 154 -5.79 -5.20 24.56
CA ARG A 154 -5.80 -6.26 23.55
C ARG A 154 -6.76 -5.89 22.39
N PRO A 155 -6.63 -6.50 21.19
CA PRO A 155 -7.46 -6.16 20.05
C PRO A 155 -8.97 -6.15 20.31
N TYR A 156 -9.48 -7.09 21.09
CA TYR A 156 -10.91 -7.16 21.42
C TYR A 156 -11.40 -6.05 22.38
N GLU A 157 -10.49 -5.30 22.99
CA GLU A 157 -10.78 -4.14 23.87
C GLU A 157 -10.71 -2.81 23.12
N LEU A 158 -10.36 -2.86 21.81
CA LEU A 158 -10.18 -1.70 20.95
C LEU A 158 -11.30 -1.59 19.92
N SER A 159 -11.73 -0.34 19.63
CA SER A 159 -12.61 -0.09 18.48
C SER A 159 -11.91 -0.44 17.16
N GLY A 160 -12.66 -0.63 16.07
CA GLY A 160 -12.09 -0.89 14.73
C GLY A 160 -11.08 0.18 14.31
N GLY A 161 -11.40 1.46 14.49
CA GLY A 161 -10.47 2.57 14.20
C GLY A 161 -9.21 2.54 15.07
N GLN A 162 -9.32 2.14 16.35
CA GLN A 162 -8.15 1.96 17.22
C GLN A 162 -7.29 0.78 16.79
N GLN A 163 -7.91 -0.35 16.42
CA GLN A 163 -7.19 -1.50 15.87
C GLN A 163 -6.44 -1.15 14.58
N GLN A 164 -7.07 -0.39 13.68
CA GLN A 164 -6.42 0.06 12.45
C GLN A 164 -5.27 1.03 12.74
N ARG A 165 -5.41 1.94 13.69
CA ARG A 165 -4.30 2.81 14.13
C ARG A 165 -3.12 1.99 14.70
N VAL A 166 -3.39 0.89 15.42
CA VAL A 166 -2.35 -0.05 15.87
C VAL A 166 -1.68 -0.73 14.66
N ALA A 167 -2.45 -1.15 13.65
CA ALA A 167 -1.91 -1.74 12.42
C ALA A 167 -1.05 -0.73 11.62
N VAL A 168 -1.47 0.53 11.54
CA VAL A 168 -0.67 1.63 10.94
C VAL A 168 0.63 1.85 11.74
N ALA A 169 0.55 1.91 13.08
CA ALA A 169 1.75 2.02 13.92
C ALA A 169 2.73 0.87 13.68
N ARG A 170 2.22 -0.37 13.62
CA ARG A 170 3.01 -1.57 13.31
C ARG A 170 3.74 -1.46 11.98
N ALA A 171 3.07 -0.88 10.97
CA ALA A 171 3.65 -0.69 9.65
C ALA A 171 4.72 0.40 9.62
N LEU A 172 4.56 1.50 10.39
CA LEU A 172 5.44 2.67 10.35
C LEU A 172 6.65 2.56 11.28
N LEU A 173 6.54 1.84 12.40
CA LEU A 173 7.61 1.79 13.43
C LEU A 173 8.95 1.28 12.90
N PRO A 174 9.03 0.29 11.98
CA PRO A 174 10.29 -0.16 11.42
C PRO A 174 10.95 0.86 10.48
N ARG A 175 10.31 1.99 10.16
CA ARG A 175 10.73 2.97 9.13
C ARG A 175 10.96 2.29 7.77
N PRO A 176 9.95 1.62 7.20
CA PRO A 176 10.10 0.91 5.94
C PRO A 176 10.31 1.87 4.77
N ASP A 177 10.85 1.37 3.66
CA ASP A 177 10.98 2.15 2.42
C ASP A 177 9.61 2.44 1.79
N VAL A 178 8.65 1.50 1.97
CA VAL A 178 7.27 1.62 1.48
C VAL A 178 6.28 0.96 2.44
N VAL A 179 5.12 1.59 2.61
CA VAL A 179 3.95 1.01 3.26
C VAL A 179 2.91 0.66 2.20
N PHE A 180 2.55 -0.60 2.12
CA PHE A 180 1.41 -1.09 1.33
C PHE A 180 0.17 -1.13 2.20
N ALA A 181 -0.93 -0.55 1.73
CA ALA A 181 -2.21 -0.50 2.42
C ALA A 181 -3.31 -1.10 1.53
N ASP A 182 -3.82 -2.27 1.90
CA ASP A 182 -4.89 -2.97 1.18
C ASP A 182 -6.23 -2.67 1.83
N GLU A 183 -7.05 -1.83 1.16
CA GLU A 183 -8.36 -1.38 1.64
C GLU A 183 -8.35 -0.93 3.13
N PRO A 184 -7.46 0.01 3.51
CA PRO A 184 -7.18 0.29 4.93
C PRO A 184 -8.37 0.86 5.70
N THR A 185 -9.43 1.26 5.01
CA THR A 185 -10.64 1.84 5.59
C THR A 185 -11.90 0.97 5.38
N GLY A 186 -11.79 -0.15 4.68
CA GLY A 186 -12.93 -0.95 4.26
C GLY A 186 -13.80 -1.53 5.39
N ASN A 187 -13.27 -1.64 6.60
CA ASN A 187 -13.98 -2.12 7.80
C ASN A 187 -14.25 -1.00 8.84
N LEU A 188 -14.12 0.27 8.43
CA LEU A 188 -14.27 1.42 9.31
C LEU A 188 -15.50 2.25 8.92
N ASP A 189 -16.07 2.95 9.90
CA ASP A 189 -16.99 4.04 9.61
C ASP A 189 -16.26 5.23 8.96
N SER A 190 -17.02 6.15 8.37
CA SER A 190 -16.45 7.28 7.60
C SER A 190 -15.53 8.17 8.43
N HIS A 191 -15.81 8.36 9.73
CA HIS A 191 -15.00 9.20 10.59
C HIS A 191 -13.65 8.53 10.91
N ALA A 192 -13.68 7.28 11.37
CA ALA A 192 -12.47 6.51 11.65
C ALA A 192 -11.63 6.29 10.37
N GLY A 193 -12.29 6.10 9.22
CA GLY A 193 -11.64 6.00 7.92
C GLY A 193 -10.87 7.28 7.56
N ALA A 194 -11.51 8.44 7.69
CA ALA A 194 -10.88 9.74 7.42
C ALA A 194 -9.67 9.99 8.35
N GLU A 195 -9.77 9.63 9.63
CA GLU A 195 -8.64 9.72 10.57
C GLU A 195 -7.45 8.86 10.10
N VAL A 196 -7.68 7.60 9.73
CA VAL A 196 -6.61 6.67 9.26
C VAL A 196 -5.96 7.20 7.98
N LEU A 197 -6.77 7.66 7.00
CA LEU A 197 -6.24 8.24 5.76
C LEU A 197 -5.44 9.53 6.02
N GLY A 198 -5.93 10.39 6.91
CA GLY A 198 -5.22 11.58 7.37
C GLY A 198 -3.86 11.25 7.99
N LEU A 199 -3.77 10.17 8.79
CA LEU A 199 -2.53 9.70 9.40
C LEU A 199 -1.54 9.16 8.35
N LEU A 200 -2.00 8.39 7.36
CA LEU A 200 -1.16 7.92 6.25
C LEU A 200 -0.63 9.11 5.44
N ARG A 201 -1.49 10.08 5.11
CA ARG A 201 -1.09 11.31 4.39
C ARG A 201 -0.09 12.14 5.19
N SER A 202 -0.28 12.29 6.50
CA SER A 202 0.66 13.00 7.38
C SER A 202 2.00 12.29 7.45
N SER A 203 2.05 10.95 7.47
CA SER A 203 3.30 10.19 7.46
C SER A 203 4.12 10.45 6.19
N VAL A 204 3.46 10.60 5.03
CA VAL A 204 4.13 10.98 3.78
C VAL A 204 4.71 12.40 3.88
N ARG A 205 3.89 13.36 4.27
CA ARG A 205 4.28 14.79 4.27
C ARG A 205 5.32 15.15 5.32
N GLU A 206 5.25 14.55 6.50
CA GLU A 206 6.07 14.94 7.64
C GLU A 206 7.30 14.07 7.83
N THR A 207 7.26 12.82 7.37
CA THR A 207 8.38 11.87 7.53
C THR A 207 8.96 11.37 6.20
N GLY A 208 8.40 11.79 5.06
CA GLY A 208 8.85 11.34 3.74
C GLY A 208 8.53 9.85 3.48
N GLN A 209 7.57 9.27 4.20
CA GLN A 209 7.17 7.89 4.01
C GLN A 209 6.56 7.68 2.62
N THR A 210 6.86 6.58 1.96
CA THR A 210 6.16 6.18 0.73
C THR A 210 4.96 5.32 1.09
N VAL A 211 3.79 5.63 0.53
CA VAL A 211 2.56 4.84 0.73
C VAL A 211 1.96 4.44 -0.61
N VAL A 212 1.67 3.15 -0.77
CA VAL A 212 0.91 2.60 -1.90
C VAL A 212 -0.35 1.95 -1.35
N MET A 213 -1.50 2.51 -1.71
CA MET A 213 -2.81 2.07 -1.21
C MET A 213 -3.63 1.44 -2.33
N VAL A 214 -4.22 0.30 -2.09
CA VAL A 214 -5.31 -0.25 -2.93
C VAL A 214 -6.63 0.15 -2.30
N THR A 215 -7.52 0.71 -3.08
CA THR A 215 -8.91 1.00 -2.66
C THR A 215 -9.86 1.03 -3.84
N HIS A 216 -11.13 0.77 -3.58
CA HIS A 216 -12.22 0.98 -4.52
C HIS A 216 -13.04 2.24 -4.21
N ASP A 217 -12.75 2.92 -3.08
CA ASP A 217 -13.44 4.14 -2.64
C ASP A 217 -12.75 5.40 -3.22
N PRO A 218 -13.43 6.18 -4.10
CA PRO A 218 -12.88 7.43 -4.64
C PRO A 218 -12.58 8.49 -3.57
N VAL A 219 -13.32 8.49 -2.45
CA VAL A 219 -13.08 9.41 -1.34
C VAL A 219 -11.75 9.08 -0.66
N ALA A 220 -11.49 7.79 -0.41
CA ALA A 220 -10.22 7.34 0.15
C ALA A 220 -9.05 7.64 -0.82
N ALA A 221 -9.23 7.39 -2.11
CA ALA A 221 -8.19 7.64 -3.10
C ALA A 221 -7.84 9.12 -3.29
N ALA A 222 -8.78 10.04 -3.03
CA ALA A 222 -8.53 11.48 -3.08
C ALA A 222 -7.56 11.99 -2.00
N TYR A 223 -7.21 11.17 -1.01
CA TYR A 223 -6.12 11.47 -0.07
C TYR A 223 -4.73 11.29 -0.67
N ALA A 224 -4.60 10.57 -1.77
CA ALA A 224 -3.32 10.33 -2.44
C ALA A 224 -2.86 11.55 -3.26
N ASP A 225 -1.57 11.58 -3.59
CA ASP A 225 -0.99 12.58 -4.50
C ASP A 225 -1.24 12.19 -5.96
N ARG A 226 -1.41 10.87 -6.21
CA ARG A 226 -1.64 10.27 -7.52
C ARG A 226 -2.54 9.04 -7.39
N VAL A 227 -3.40 8.81 -8.36
CA VAL A 227 -4.15 7.56 -8.56
C VAL A 227 -3.68 6.88 -9.83
N VAL A 228 -3.34 5.60 -9.73
CA VAL A 228 -3.05 4.69 -10.84
C VAL A 228 -4.29 3.84 -11.09
N LEU A 229 -4.75 3.79 -12.33
CA LEU A 229 -5.93 3.04 -12.74
C LEU A 229 -5.53 1.72 -13.39
N LEU A 230 -6.11 0.64 -12.90
CA LEU A 230 -5.88 -0.72 -13.41
C LEU A 230 -7.19 -1.29 -13.98
N ALA A 231 -7.13 -1.81 -15.20
CA ALA A 231 -8.23 -2.54 -15.83
C ALA A 231 -7.68 -3.77 -16.57
N ASP A 232 -8.33 -4.92 -16.45
CA ASP A 232 -7.96 -6.17 -17.11
C ASP A 232 -6.48 -6.56 -16.98
N GLY A 233 -5.93 -6.35 -15.77
CA GLY A 233 -4.54 -6.66 -15.47
C GLY A 233 -3.51 -5.73 -16.13
N ARG A 234 -3.92 -4.54 -16.63
CA ARG A 234 -3.07 -3.56 -17.31
C ARG A 234 -3.25 -2.18 -16.72
N LEU A 235 -2.24 -1.32 -16.86
CA LEU A 235 -2.43 0.10 -16.59
C LEU A 235 -3.37 0.70 -17.62
N ALA A 236 -4.40 1.37 -17.13
CA ALA A 236 -5.43 2.02 -17.97
C ALA A 236 -5.35 3.55 -17.93
N GLY A 237 -4.60 4.11 -16.97
CA GLY A 237 -4.40 5.55 -16.86
C GLY A 237 -3.88 5.96 -15.48
N GLN A 238 -3.73 7.27 -15.30
CA GLN A 238 -3.41 7.88 -14.02
C GLN A 238 -4.11 9.23 -13.85
N VAL A 239 -4.30 9.62 -12.59
CA VAL A 239 -4.83 10.93 -12.21
C VAL A 239 -3.88 11.55 -11.20
N ASP A 240 -3.24 12.65 -11.55
CA ASP A 240 -2.39 13.42 -10.65
C ASP A 240 -3.21 14.44 -9.87
N GLN A 241 -2.88 14.70 -8.61
CA GLN A 241 -3.62 15.57 -7.69
C GLN A 241 -5.13 15.27 -7.71
N PRO A 242 -5.52 14.01 -7.41
CA PRO A 242 -6.88 13.53 -7.61
C PRO A 242 -7.88 14.25 -6.71
N THR A 243 -9.06 14.50 -7.25
CA THR A 243 -10.28 14.81 -6.51
C THR A 243 -11.26 13.66 -6.65
N THR A 244 -12.24 13.54 -5.76
CA THR A 244 -13.27 12.51 -5.84
C THR A 244 -13.96 12.52 -7.22
N ASP A 245 -14.30 13.70 -7.73
CA ASP A 245 -14.98 13.84 -9.04
C ASP A 245 -14.07 13.41 -10.20
N SER A 246 -12.79 13.85 -10.22
CA SER A 246 -11.85 13.46 -11.27
C SER A 246 -11.59 11.95 -11.30
N ILE A 247 -11.58 11.30 -10.13
CA ILE A 247 -11.45 9.85 -10.01
C ILE A 247 -12.70 9.14 -10.58
N ILE A 248 -13.90 9.61 -10.20
CA ILE A 248 -15.16 9.03 -10.68
C ILE A 248 -15.25 9.13 -12.21
N ASP A 249 -14.90 10.29 -12.78
CA ASP A 249 -14.93 10.48 -14.23
C ASP A 249 -13.90 9.59 -14.94
N ALA A 250 -12.70 9.43 -14.39
CA ALA A 250 -11.69 8.53 -14.93
C ALA A 250 -12.13 7.05 -14.86
N LEU A 251 -12.77 6.62 -13.75
CA LEU A 251 -13.31 5.26 -13.63
C LEU A 251 -14.46 4.97 -14.59
N ARG A 252 -15.33 5.95 -14.87
CA ARG A 252 -16.40 5.81 -15.91
C ARG A 252 -15.80 5.58 -17.29
N GLY A 253 -14.68 6.23 -17.61
CA GLY A 253 -13.97 6.04 -18.86
C GLY A 253 -13.35 4.65 -19.05
N LEU A 254 -13.20 3.85 -17.98
CA LEU A 254 -12.69 2.47 -18.06
C LEU A 254 -13.78 1.43 -18.40
N GLY A 255 -15.06 1.78 -18.28
CA GLY A 255 -16.19 0.86 -18.46
C GLY A 255 -16.93 1.00 -19.79
N GLY A 256 -16.39 1.78 -20.75
CA GLY A 256 -16.97 2.07 -22.06
C GLY A 256 -16.30 1.33 -23.21
#